data_747882362ff3c4feae018a16942903a7
#
_entry.id   747882362ff3c4feae018a16942903a7
#
_cell.length_a   1.000
_cell.length_b   1.000
_cell.length_c   1.000
_cell.angle_alpha   90.00
_cell.angle_beta   90.00
_cell.angle_gamma   90.00
#
_symmetry.space_group_name_H-M   'P 1'
#
loop_
_entity.id
_entity.type
_entity.pdbx_description
1 polymer ?
#
loop_
_entity_poly.entity_id
_entity_poly.type
_entity_poly.pdbx_seq_one_letter_code
_entity_poly.pdbx_strand_id
1 'polypeptide(L)'
;MRNRNILTPGVDHPIAISKCPATVIVRRDVLRIAQTRNALTLTEASYPPVQYIPCGDVDMSRLVRSQHTTYCPYKGEANYYSIPALGDAGMNAVWAYETPFEAVGEIAGHLAFYPNRVAVEVAD
;
A
#
# COMPACT_ATOMS: atom_id res chain seq x y z
N MET A 1 11.04 7.50 26.32
CA MET A 1 10.12 7.59 25.17
C MET A 1 10.75 8.44 24.07
N ARG A 2 10.62 8.00 22.85
CA ARG A 2 11.16 8.74 21.71
C ARG A 2 10.03 9.48 20.99
N ASN A 3 10.27 10.75 20.71
CA ASN A 3 9.35 11.55 19.91
C ASN A 3 9.63 11.29 18.44
N ARG A 4 8.58 10.99 17.70
CA ARG A 4 8.68 10.86 16.24
C ARG A 4 8.22 12.15 15.60
N ASN A 5 8.88 12.53 14.50
CA ASN A 5 8.43 13.65 13.70
C ASN A 5 7.09 13.31 13.05
N ILE A 6 6.14 14.22 13.19
CA ILE A 6 4.87 14.13 12.48
C ILE A 6 4.79 15.38 11.62
N LEU A 7 4.74 15.16 10.30
CA LEU A 7 4.66 16.24 9.33
C LEU A 7 3.29 16.27 8.70
N THR A 8 2.84 17.45 8.32
CA THR A 8 1.54 17.62 7.68
C THR A 8 1.77 17.88 6.19
N PRO A 9 1.06 17.16 5.29
CA PRO A 9 1.15 17.44 3.86
C PRO A 9 0.78 18.88 3.57
N GLY A 10 1.42 19.46 2.55
CA GLY A 10 1.18 20.85 2.18
C GLY A 10 1.84 21.15 0.84
N VAL A 11 2.02 22.44 0.57
CA VAL A 11 2.52 22.91 -0.74
C VAL A 11 3.89 22.29 -1.07
N ASP A 12 4.77 22.14 -0.09
CA ASP A 12 6.11 21.62 -0.32
C ASP A 12 6.14 20.09 -0.41
N HIS A 13 5.14 19.42 0.13
CA HIS A 13 5.04 17.97 0.10
C HIS A 13 3.56 17.57 0.04
N PRO A 14 2.92 17.74 -1.11
CA PRO A 14 1.49 17.44 -1.21
C PRO A 14 1.24 15.94 -1.23
N ILE A 15 0.15 15.53 -0.59
CA ILE A 15 -0.39 14.18 -0.68
C ILE A 15 -1.86 14.29 -1.06
N ALA A 16 -2.25 13.61 -2.13
CA ALA A 16 -3.64 13.58 -2.56
C ALA A 16 -4.09 12.13 -2.68
N ILE A 17 -5.29 11.85 -2.20
CA ILE A 17 -5.89 10.53 -2.28
C ILE A 17 -7.18 10.66 -3.07
N SER A 18 -7.32 9.83 -4.11
CA SER A 18 -8.52 9.83 -4.94
C SER A 18 -8.93 8.39 -5.24
N LYS A 19 -10.22 8.22 -5.50
CA LYS A 19 -10.74 6.92 -5.88
C LYS A 19 -10.27 6.57 -7.29
N CYS A 20 -9.74 5.35 -7.47
CA CYS A 20 -9.37 4.86 -8.79
C CYS A 20 -10.62 4.32 -9.47
N PRO A 21 -11.04 4.85 -10.62
CA PRO A 21 -12.25 4.38 -11.29
C PRO A 21 -12.07 3.08 -12.04
N ALA A 22 -10.83 2.66 -12.25
CA ALA A 22 -10.50 1.47 -13.01
C ALA A 22 -10.38 0.25 -12.13
N THR A 23 -10.33 -0.94 -12.76
CA THR A 23 -10.00 -2.17 -12.06
C THR A 23 -8.50 -2.23 -11.84
N VAL A 24 -8.09 -2.56 -10.62
CA VAL A 24 -6.68 -2.77 -10.28
C VAL A 24 -6.48 -4.24 -9.98
N ILE A 25 -5.50 -4.86 -10.65
CA ILE A 25 -5.16 -6.26 -10.46
C ILE A 25 -3.71 -6.33 -10.00
N VAL A 26 -3.47 -7.09 -8.94
CA VAL A 26 -2.13 -7.35 -8.41
C VAL A 26 -1.82 -8.81 -8.63
N ARG A 27 -0.77 -9.11 -9.39
CA ARG A 27 -0.42 -10.48 -9.72
C ARG A 27 1.06 -10.62 -10.05
N ARG A 28 1.52 -11.85 -9.98
CA ARG A 28 2.82 -12.22 -10.54
C ARG A 28 2.62 -13.49 -11.36
N ASP A 29 2.90 -13.42 -12.66
CA ASP A 29 2.61 -14.47 -13.63
C ASP A 29 1.13 -14.86 -13.52
N VAL A 30 0.83 -16.12 -13.24
CA VAL A 30 -0.55 -16.59 -13.12
C VAL A 30 -1.13 -16.43 -11.71
N LEU A 31 -0.31 -16.04 -10.75
CA LEU A 31 -0.75 -15.90 -9.36
C LEU A 31 -1.37 -14.53 -9.14
N ARG A 32 -2.67 -14.48 -8.99
CA ARG A 32 -3.38 -13.23 -8.68
C ARG A 32 -3.52 -13.10 -7.17
N ILE A 33 -3.03 -11.97 -6.64
CA ILE A 33 -3.04 -11.66 -5.22
C ILE A 33 -4.24 -10.81 -4.85
N ALA A 34 -4.63 -9.90 -5.73
CA ALA A 34 -5.73 -8.97 -5.45
C ALA A 34 -6.39 -8.51 -6.73
N GLN A 35 -7.65 -8.15 -6.62
CA GLN A 35 -8.39 -7.49 -7.69
C GLN A 35 -9.46 -6.62 -7.06
N THR A 36 -9.53 -5.36 -7.47
CA THR A 36 -10.48 -4.42 -6.88
C THR A 36 -10.96 -3.41 -7.90
N ARG A 37 -12.16 -2.92 -7.71
CA ARG A 37 -12.68 -1.73 -8.38
C ARG A 37 -12.79 -0.55 -7.41
N ASN A 38 -12.21 -0.68 -6.22
CA ASN A 38 -12.30 0.31 -5.15
C ASN A 38 -10.94 0.71 -4.63
N ALA A 39 -9.91 0.70 -5.48
CA ALA A 39 -8.59 1.15 -5.06
C ALA A 39 -8.60 2.64 -4.79
N LEU A 40 -7.73 3.07 -3.88
CA LEU A 40 -7.43 4.47 -3.65
C LEU A 40 -6.06 4.77 -4.23
N THR A 41 -6.00 5.77 -5.09
CA THR A 41 -4.74 6.24 -5.66
C THR A 41 -4.18 7.33 -4.77
N LEU A 42 -2.98 7.10 -4.24
CA LEU A 42 -2.29 8.10 -3.44
C LEU A 42 -1.14 8.66 -4.27
N THR A 43 -1.15 9.99 -4.44
CA THR A 43 -0.04 10.70 -5.07
C THR A 43 0.65 11.53 -4.01
N GLU A 44 1.97 11.42 -3.96
CA GLU A 44 2.78 12.07 -2.93
C GLU A 44 3.94 12.79 -3.59
N ALA A 45 3.98 14.11 -3.49
CA ALA A 45 5.03 14.94 -4.07
C ALA A 45 5.29 14.55 -5.54
N SER A 46 6.54 14.24 -5.88
CA SER A 46 6.90 13.82 -7.25
C SER A 46 7.04 12.31 -7.39
N TYR A 47 6.67 11.54 -6.36
CA TYR A 47 6.78 10.08 -6.40
C TYR A 47 5.70 9.49 -7.32
N PRO A 48 5.93 8.30 -7.90
CA PRO A 48 4.90 7.62 -8.68
C PRO A 48 3.66 7.34 -7.83
N PRO A 49 2.46 7.37 -8.45
CA PRO A 49 1.23 7.03 -7.72
C PRO A 49 1.27 5.62 -7.15
N VAL A 50 0.65 5.44 -6.00
CA VAL A 50 0.53 4.13 -5.35
C VAL A 50 -0.93 3.77 -5.24
N GLN A 51 -1.27 2.53 -5.61
CA GLN A 51 -2.63 2.01 -5.48
C GLN A 51 -2.76 1.30 -4.14
N TYR A 52 -3.72 1.73 -3.33
CA TYR A 52 -4.06 1.10 -2.06
C TYR A 52 -5.32 0.27 -2.23
N ILE A 53 -5.23 -1.02 -1.95
CA ILE A 53 -6.27 -2.00 -2.23
C ILE A 53 -7.02 -2.32 -0.93
N PRO A 54 -8.36 -2.25 -0.91
CA PRO A 54 -9.11 -2.65 0.29
C PRO A 54 -8.74 -4.08 0.69
N CYS A 55 -8.55 -4.30 1.98
CA CYS A 55 -8.17 -5.62 2.52
C CYS A 55 -9.14 -6.72 2.06
N GLY A 56 -10.43 -6.41 1.94
CA GLY A 56 -11.43 -7.37 1.50
C GLY A 56 -11.28 -7.83 0.06
N ASP A 57 -10.51 -7.09 -0.74
CA ASP A 57 -10.27 -7.44 -2.16
C ASP A 57 -8.88 -8.05 -2.37
N VAL A 58 -8.17 -8.32 -1.29
CA VAL A 58 -6.87 -9.00 -1.30
C VAL A 58 -7.06 -10.43 -0.81
N ASP A 59 -6.42 -11.38 -1.50
CA ASP A 59 -6.40 -12.77 -1.03
C ASP A 59 -5.42 -12.87 0.14
N MET A 60 -5.93 -12.60 1.35
CA MET A 60 -5.11 -12.56 2.56
C MET A 60 -4.52 -13.94 2.90
N SER A 61 -5.08 -15.03 2.36
CA SER A 61 -4.52 -16.36 2.56
C SER A 61 -3.15 -16.52 1.90
N ARG A 62 -2.81 -15.63 0.96
CA ARG A 62 -1.50 -15.62 0.30
C ARG A 62 -0.46 -14.81 1.05
N LEU A 63 -0.84 -14.12 2.12
CA LEU A 63 0.03 -13.20 2.84
C LEU A 63 0.31 -13.72 4.24
N VAL A 64 1.52 -13.45 4.71
CA VAL A 64 1.93 -13.70 6.10
C VAL A 64 2.46 -12.40 6.67
N ARG A 65 1.96 -12.02 7.83
CA ARG A 65 2.41 -10.79 8.49
C ARG A 65 3.88 -10.93 8.85
N SER A 66 4.65 -9.90 8.50
CA SER A 66 6.06 -9.80 8.82
C SER A 66 6.25 -8.99 10.11
N GLN A 67 7.42 -9.11 10.73
CA GLN A 67 7.78 -8.26 11.86
C GLN A 67 8.41 -6.95 11.42
N HIS A 68 8.63 -6.79 10.12
CA HIS A 68 9.22 -5.57 9.58
C HIS A 68 8.25 -4.39 9.71
N THR A 69 8.77 -3.24 10.13
CA THR A 69 8.00 -2.00 10.18
C THR A 69 8.87 -0.86 9.68
N THR A 70 8.23 0.17 9.14
CA THR A 70 8.89 1.42 8.77
C THR A 70 8.04 2.57 9.27
N TYR A 71 8.62 3.77 9.27
CA TYR A 71 7.92 4.95 9.72
C TYR A 71 7.99 6.05 8.66
N CYS A 72 6.84 6.60 8.31
CA CYS A 72 6.72 7.75 7.42
C CYS A 72 6.19 8.94 8.23
N PRO A 73 6.89 10.09 8.28
CA PRO A 73 6.42 11.24 9.06
C PRO A 73 5.06 11.77 8.62
N TYR A 74 4.67 11.51 7.37
CA TYR A 74 3.40 11.98 6.83
C TYR A 74 2.26 10.98 6.99
N LYS A 75 2.58 9.67 7.01
CA LYS A 75 1.56 8.62 6.96
C LYS A 75 1.48 7.78 8.24
N GLY A 76 2.57 7.68 8.98
CA GLY A 76 2.63 6.91 10.21
C GLY A 76 3.47 5.66 10.09
N GLU A 77 3.21 4.68 10.97
CA GLU A 77 3.93 3.41 10.96
C GLU A 77 3.32 2.47 9.93
N ALA A 78 4.17 1.89 9.09
CA ALA A 78 3.77 0.88 8.12
C ALA A 78 4.07 -0.51 8.67
N ASN A 79 3.13 -1.41 8.50
CA ASN A 79 3.29 -2.84 8.77
C ASN A 79 3.43 -3.56 7.44
N TYR A 80 4.12 -4.71 7.46
CA TYR A 80 4.47 -5.41 6.23
C TYR A 80 3.96 -6.83 6.23
N TYR A 81 3.74 -7.32 5.01
CA TYR A 81 3.38 -8.72 4.77
C TYR A 81 4.31 -9.28 3.70
N SER A 82 4.56 -10.58 3.79
CA SER A 82 5.29 -11.33 2.78
C SER A 82 4.32 -12.20 2.01
N ILE A 83 4.74 -12.58 0.80
CA ILE A 83 3.97 -13.49 -0.06
C ILE A 83 4.80 -14.77 -0.21
N PRO A 84 4.56 -15.78 0.65
CA PRO A 84 5.43 -16.97 0.67
C PRO A 84 5.52 -17.70 -0.67
N ALA A 85 4.47 -17.69 -1.46
CA ALA A 85 4.46 -18.35 -2.78
C ALA A 85 5.51 -17.79 -3.73
N LEU A 86 6.02 -16.57 -3.48
CA LEU A 86 7.01 -15.92 -4.34
C LEU A 86 8.44 -16.03 -3.80
N GLY A 87 8.63 -16.74 -2.67
CA GLY A 87 9.96 -16.88 -2.09
C GLY A 87 10.57 -15.54 -1.72
N ASP A 88 11.85 -15.35 -2.06
CA ASP A 88 12.56 -14.10 -1.72
C ASP A 88 11.92 -12.86 -2.32
N ALA A 89 11.34 -12.98 -3.50
CA ALA A 89 10.67 -11.85 -4.16
C ALA A 89 9.43 -11.40 -3.38
N GLY A 90 8.84 -12.28 -2.60
CA GLY A 90 7.66 -11.95 -1.79
C GLY A 90 7.97 -11.40 -0.42
N MET A 91 9.24 -11.41 -0.01
CA MET A 91 9.60 -10.95 1.33
C MET A 91 9.31 -9.45 1.48
N ASN A 92 8.45 -9.11 2.45
CA ASN A 92 8.05 -7.74 2.74
C ASN A 92 7.57 -6.98 1.49
N ALA A 93 6.90 -7.68 0.59
CA ALA A 93 6.46 -7.11 -0.68
C ALA A 93 5.19 -6.27 -0.56
N VAL A 94 4.52 -6.32 0.58
CA VAL A 94 3.23 -5.66 0.82
C VAL A 94 3.34 -4.81 2.07
N TRP A 95 2.75 -3.61 2.04
CA TRP A 95 2.70 -2.78 3.24
C TRP A 95 1.30 -2.22 3.46
N ALA A 96 1.04 -1.82 4.71
CA ALA A 96 -0.21 -1.21 5.11
C ALA A 96 0.04 -0.21 6.23
N TYR A 97 -0.68 0.89 6.21
CA TYR A 97 -0.74 1.83 7.33
C TYR A 97 -2.02 1.53 8.09
N GLU A 98 -1.93 0.69 9.13
CA GLU A 98 -3.13 0.24 9.83
C GLU A 98 -3.76 1.33 10.67
N THR A 99 -2.92 2.23 11.21
CA THR A 99 -3.39 3.40 11.96
C THR A 99 -2.70 4.64 11.39
N PRO A 100 -3.05 5.02 10.15
CA PRO A 100 -2.39 6.16 9.52
C PRO A 100 -2.75 7.47 10.21
N PHE A 101 -1.90 8.48 10.02
CA PHE A 101 -2.22 9.81 10.51
C PHE A 101 -3.47 10.35 9.82
N GLU A 102 -4.15 11.27 10.49
CA GLU A 102 -5.45 11.79 10.06
C GLU A 102 -5.43 12.30 8.62
N ALA A 103 -4.35 12.97 8.22
CA ALA A 103 -4.24 13.53 6.87
C ALA A 103 -4.38 12.49 5.76
N VAL A 104 -4.10 11.22 6.06
CA VAL A 104 -4.20 10.11 5.10
C VAL A 104 -5.07 8.99 5.66
N GLY A 105 -6.01 9.32 6.55
CA GLY A 105 -6.84 8.33 7.23
C GLY A 105 -7.60 7.41 6.30
N GLU A 106 -7.85 7.83 5.08
CA GLU A 106 -8.60 7.04 4.11
C GLU A 106 -7.93 5.72 3.76
N ILE A 107 -6.59 5.64 3.86
CA ILE A 107 -5.87 4.41 3.48
C ILE A 107 -5.88 3.34 4.57
N ALA A 108 -6.44 3.61 5.74
CA ALA A 108 -6.62 2.58 6.76
C ALA A 108 -7.41 1.40 6.15
N GLY A 109 -7.02 0.19 6.48
CA GLY A 109 -7.69 -1.00 5.96
C GLY A 109 -7.35 -1.34 4.51
N HIS A 110 -6.36 -0.68 3.93
CA HIS A 110 -5.91 -0.92 2.56
C HIS A 110 -4.47 -1.41 2.56
N LEU A 111 -4.11 -2.18 1.53
CA LEU A 111 -2.75 -2.68 1.36
C LEU A 111 -2.17 -2.17 0.04
N ALA A 112 -0.87 -1.95 0.05
CA ALA A 112 -0.12 -1.53 -1.14
C ALA A 112 0.99 -2.54 -1.44
N PHE A 113 1.42 -2.61 -2.69
CA PHE A 113 2.33 -3.64 -3.17
C PHE A 113 3.49 -2.99 -3.91
N TYR A 114 4.71 -3.50 -3.69
CA TYR A 114 5.87 -3.01 -4.42
C TYR A 114 5.82 -3.48 -5.88
N PRO A 115 5.84 -2.54 -6.83
CA PRO A 115 5.69 -2.88 -8.26
C PRO A 115 6.89 -3.61 -8.84
N ASN A 116 8.02 -3.62 -8.15
CA ASN A 116 9.18 -4.42 -8.56
C ASN A 116 9.11 -5.86 -8.04
N ARG A 117 8.10 -6.20 -7.25
CA ARG A 117 7.90 -7.55 -6.71
C ARG A 117 6.71 -8.24 -7.35
N VAL A 118 5.66 -7.48 -7.63
CA VAL A 118 4.45 -7.99 -8.27
C VAL A 118 3.97 -6.93 -9.25
N ALA A 119 3.25 -7.37 -10.28
CA ALA A 119 2.65 -6.42 -11.21
C ALA A 119 1.39 -5.81 -10.59
N VAL A 120 1.31 -4.49 -10.64
CA VAL A 120 0.11 -3.75 -10.23
C VAL A 120 -0.46 -3.13 -11.51
N GLU A 121 -1.53 -3.74 -12.03
CA GLU A 121 -2.10 -3.39 -13.32
C GLU A 121 -3.38 -2.59 -13.13
N VAL A 122 -3.47 -1.45 -13.78
CA VAL A 122 -4.67 -0.60 -13.76
C VAL A 122 -5.30 -0.69 -15.14
N ALA A 123 -6.51 -1.25 -15.21
CA ALA A 123 -7.20 -1.51 -16.47
C ALA A 123 -8.58 -0.86 -16.46
N ASP A 124 -8.87 -0.13 -17.52
CA ASP A 124 -10.19 0.49 -17.68
C ASP A 124 -11.28 -0.52 -17.98
#